data_a75877676bab8fe17b18679fb03aa25e
#
_entry.id   a75877676bab8fe17b18679fb03aa25e
#
_cell.length_a   1.000
_cell.length_b   1.000
_cell.length_c   1.000
_cell.angle_alpha   90.00
_cell.angle_beta   90.00
_cell.angle_gamma   90.00
#
_symmetry.space_group_name_H-M   'P 1'
#
loop_
_entity.id
_entity.type
_entity.pdbx_description
1 polymer ?
#
loop_
_entity_poly.entity_id
_entity_poly.type
_entity_poly.pdbx_seq_one_letter_code
_entity_poly.pdbx_strand_id
1 'polypeptide(L)'
;MGVAIVTGAGSGIGAATARALAARGDHVVCADIMKEAAETTAQGLSGAIAVRVDVADASSCDEMVQQAVKHFGAVDGIVTCAGIEILGPGEDFEEADFDRVIDVNLKGTWLCARAVARNLIAAGRHGTVVMIGSINSMVGNPGAAAYCASKGGVLMLGKTLALDWAPRGIRVNVVGPGVVDTPMSARSLAIPERRARMMDRTPLRRPASPDEIASVIAFLMSDASSYMTGAYVPVDGGALAAW
;
A
#
# COMPACT_ATOMS: atom_id res chain seq x y z
N MET A 1 -10.75 17.45 4.62
CA MET A 1 -9.46 17.46 5.35
C MET A 1 -9.53 16.38 6.42
N GLY A 2 -8.72 15.37 6.32
CA GLY A 2 -8.71 14.21 7.21
C GLY A 2 -7.29 13.88 7.67
N VAL A 3 -7.16 12.86 8.53
CA VAL A 3 -5.88 12.33 8.99
C VAL A 3 -5.66 10.96 8.37
N ALA A 4 -4.67 10.82 7.52
CA ALA A 4 -4.34 9.59 6.83
C ALA A 4 -2.97 9.05 7.27
N ILE A 5 -2.90 7.76 7.56
CA ILE A 5 -1.64 7.05 7.76
C ILE A 5 -1.19 6.45 6.42
N VAL A 6 0.09 6.56 6.09
CA VAL A 6 0.69 5.90 4.92
C VAL A 6 1.87 5.08 5.40
N THR A 7 1.80 3.75 5.29
CA THR A 7 2.94 2.87 5.60
C THR A 7 3.84 2.70 4.39
N GLY A 8 5.13 2.41 4.59
CA GLY A 8 6.12 2.41 3.50
C GLY A 8 6.31 3.81 2.89
N ALA A 9 6.06 4.85 3.70
CA ALA A 9 6.09 6.24 3.24
C ALA A 9 7.50 6.79 2.98
N GLY A 10 8.54 6.03 3.31
CA GLY A 10 9.93 6.44 3.08
C GLY A 10 10.36 6.47 1.63
N SER A 11 9.63 5.81 0.70
CA SER A 11 10.02 5.76 -0.72
C SER A 11 8.84 5.42 -1.65
N GLY A 12 9.10 5.48 -2.96
CA GLY A 12 8.24 4.95 -4.01
C GLY A 12 6.79 5.42 -3.94
N ILE A 13 5.86 4.47 -4.04
CA ILE A 13 4.41 4.73 -4.02
C ILE A 13 3.98 5.37 -2.70
N GLY A 14 4.53 4.90 -1.56
CA GLY A 14 4.16 5.43 -0.25
C GLY A 14 4.53 6.91 -0.10
N ALA A 15 5.77 7.29 -0.47
CA ALA A 15 6.20 8.68 -0.43
C ALA A 15 5.39 9.58 -1.39
N ALA A 16 5.10 9.08 -2.60
CA ALA A 16 4.25 9.81 -3.55
C ALA A 16 2.81 9.98 -3.02
N THR A 17 2.26 8.93 -2.39
CA THR A 17 0.95 8.98 -1.75
C THR A 17 0.90 10.00 -0.62
N ALA A 18 1.92 10.02 0.25
CA ALA A 18 2.00 11.01 1.32
C ALA A 18 1.97 12.44 0.79
N ARG A 19 2.76 12.71 -0.29
CA ARG A 19 2.74 14.02 -0.95
C ARG A 19 1.38 14.35 -1.55
N ALA A 20 0.75 13.41 -2.25
CA ALA A 20 -0.54 13.63 -2.89
C ALA A 20 -1.66 13.94 -1.87
N LEU A 21 -1.68 13.25 -0.74
CA LEU A 21 -2.64 13.49 0.34
C LEU A 21 -2.39 14.84 1.02
N ALA A 22 -1.13 15.19 1.33
CA ALA A 22 -0.77 16.48 1.89
C ALA A 22 -1.13 17.65 0.94
N ALA A 23 -0.90 17.50 -0.36
CA ALA A 23 -1.29 18.48 -1.38
C ALA A 23 -2.81 18.69 -1.48
N ARG A 24 -3.61 17.67 -1.12
CA ARG A 24 -5.08 17.76 -0.98
C ARG A 24 -5.51 18.49 0.31
N GLY A 25 -4.58 18.76 1.21
CA GLY A 25 -4.82 19.40 2.50
C GLY A 25 -5.05 18.42 3.66
N ASP A 26 -4.79 17.12 3.49
CA ASP A 26 -4.89 16.16 4.59
C ASP A 26 -3.65 16.22 5.50
N HIS A 27 -3.84 15.93 6.77
CA HIS A 27 -2.76 15.60 7.68
C HIS A 27 -2.26 14.19 7.39
N VAL A 28 -0.94 14.00 7.33
CA VAL A 28 -0.34 12.73 6.94
C VAL A 28 0.62 12.19 7.98
N VAL A 29 0.41 10.95 8.38
CA VAL A 29 1.40 10.19 9.15
C VAL A 29 2.23 9.37 8.17
N CYS A 30 3.45 9.83 7.90
CA CYS A 30 4.45 9.10 7.14
C CYS A 30 5.05 8.01 8.02
N ALA A 31 4.65 6.75 7.81
CA ALA A 31 5.08 5.63 8.62
C ALA A 31 6.00 4.70 7.83
N ASP A 32 7.16 4.37 8.37
CA ASP A 32 8.14 3.47 7.73
C ASP A 32 8.97 2.74 8.79
N ILE A 33 9.55 1.60 8.44
CA ILE A 33 10.52 0.90 9.29
C ILE A 33 11.80 1.73 9.45
N MET A 34 12.18 2.46 8.39
CA MET A 34 13.28 3.43 8.37
C MET A 34 12.73 4.82 8.70
N LYS A 35 12.82 5.19 9.99
CA LYS A 35 12.26 6.46 10.47
C LYS A 35 12.82 7.67 9.73
N GLU A 36 14.11 7.67 9.43
CA GLU A 36 14.80 8.74 8.72
C GLU A 36 14.25 8.94 7.29
N ALA A 37 13.86 7.85 6.62
CA ALA A 37 13.23 7.92 5.30
C ALA A 37 11.82 8.53 5.39
N ALA A 38 11.06 8.15 6.43
CA ALA A 38 9.76 8.76 6.70
C ALA A 38 9.88 10.25 7.06
N GLU A 39 10.89 10.64 7.84
CA GLU A 39 11.21 12.04 8.17
C GLU A 39 11.54 12.84 6.91
N THR A 40 12.36 12.28 6.02
CA THR A 40 12.68 12.91 4.73
C THR A 40 11.42 13.17 3.90
N THR A 41 10.49 12.23 3.87
CA THR A 41 9.21 12.41 3.16
C THR A 41 8.32 13.45 3.85
N ALA A 42 8.25 13.44 5.18
CA ALA A 42 7.43 14.38 5.94
C ALA A 42 7.97 15.82 5.91
N GLN A 43 9.29 15.98 5.75
CA GLN A 43 9.91 17.30 5.58
C GLN A 43 9.31 18.03 4.37
N GLY A 44 8.83 19.26 4.59
CA GLY A 44 8.20 20.06 3.54
C GLY A 44 6.74 19.74 3.25
N LEU A 45 6.13 18.75 3.93
CA LEU A 45 4.69 18.51 3.88
C LEU A 45 4.02 19.22 5.06
N SER A 46 3.15 20.18 4.76
CA SER A 46 2.36 20.84 5.81
C SER A 46 1.43 19.83 6.47
N GLY A 47 1.45 19.78 7.80
CA GLY A 47 0.58 18.87 8.57
C GLY A 47 1.01 17.40 8.49
N ALA A 48 2.29 17.11 8.26
CA ALA A 48 2.80 15.74 8.29
C ALA A 48 3.71 15.48 9.49
N ILE A 49 3.67 14.24 9.98
CA ILE A 49 4.62 13.70 10.96
C ILE A 49 5.22 12.39 10.46
N ALA A 50 6.40 12.06 10.96
CA ALA A 50 7.06 10.78 10.71
C ALA A 50 6.94 9.86 11.93
N VAL A 51 6.60 8.59 11.68
CA VAL A 51 6.48 7.56 12.72
C VAL A 51 7.26 6.31 12.26
N ARG A 52 8.04 5.73 13.17
CA ARG A 52 8.63 4.40 12.91
C ARG A 52 7.56 3.33 13.10
N VAL A 53 7.46 2.40 12.16
CA VAL A 53 6.58 1.23 12.27
C VAL A 53 7.25 0.00 11.69
N ASP A 54 7.22 -1.11 12.40
CA ASP A 54 7.39 -2.44 11.83
C ASP A 54 5.99 -3.02 11.60
N VAL A 55 5.61 -3.14 10.33
CA VAL A 55 4.26 -3.61 9.97
C VAL A 55 4.05 -5.08 10.30
N ALA A 56 5.12 -5.88 10.45
CA ALA A 56 5.04 -7.28 10.84
C ALA A 56 4.78 -7.46 12.35
N ASP A 57 4.92 -6.40 13.16
CA ASP A 57 4.65 -6.39 14.60
C ASP A 57 3.33 -5.68 14.93
N ALA A 58 2.42 -6.42 15.59
CA ALA A 58 1.11 -5.92 15.97
C ALA A 58 1.16 -4.74 16.95
N SER A 59 2.09 -4.76 17.92
CA SER A 59 2.25 -3.69 18.91
C SER A 59 2.74 -2.41 18.25
N SER A 60 3.69 -2.52 17.33
CA SER A 60 4.19 -1.40 16.54
C SER A 60 3.09 -0.75 15.68
N CYS A 61 2.18 -1.56 15.10
CA CYS A 61 1.02 -1.05 14.35
C CYS A 61 0.03 -0.30 15.27
N ASP A 62 -0.25 -0.83 16.45
CA ASP A 62 -1.16 -0.19 17.41
C ASP A 62 -0.54 1.14 17.95
N GLU A 63 0.76 1.15 18.25
CA GLU A 63 1.50 2.36 18.66
C GLU A 63 1.51 3.44 17.57
N MET A 64 1.67 3.07 16.31
CA MET A 64 1.58 4.00 15.17
C MET A 64 0.25 4.74 15.17
N VAL A 65 -0.87 4.03 15.36
CA VAL A 65 -2.21 4.65 15.43
C VAL A 65 -2.34 5.53 16.65
N GLN A 66 -1.84 5.11 17.82
CA GLN A 66 -1.85 5.92 19.04
C GLN A 66 -1.07 7.23 18.87
N GLN A 67 0.10 7.20 18.21
CA GLN A 67 0.89 8.40 17.92
C GLN A 67 0.13 9.35 16.98
N ALA A 68 -0.53 8.82 15.95
CA ALA A 68 -1.37 9.59 15.04
C ALA A 68 -2.53 10.30 15.80
N VAL A 69 -3.26 9.56 16.62
CA VAL A 69 -4.34 10.10 17.44
C VAL A 69 -3.84 11.12 18.45
N LYS A 70 -2.73 10.86 19.12
CA LYS A 70 -2.12 11.79 20.08
C LYS A 70 -1.75 13.13 19.42
N HIS A 71 -1.29 13.10 18.17
CA HIS A 71 -0.82 14.31 17.49
C HIS A 71 -1.96 15.08 16.80
N PHE A 72 -2.87 14.38 16.13
CA PHE A 72 -3.90 14.99 15.31
C PHE A 72 -5.32 14.88 15.91
N GLY A 73 -5.49 14.19 17.02
CA GLY A 73 -6.78 13.97 17.67
C GLY A 73 -7.63 12.84 17.09
N ALA A 74 -7.36 12.41 15.85
CA ALA A 74 -8.13 11.36 15.18
C ALA A 74 -7.30 10.69 14.05
N VAL A 75 -7.82 9.58 13.52
CA VAL A 75 -7.39 8.97 12.26
C VAL A 75 -8.64 8.72 11.41
N ASP A 76 -8.60 9.04 10.12
CA ASP A 76 -9.69 8.85 9.17
C ASP A 76 -9.44 7.74 8.16
N GLY A 77 -8.21 7.29 8.04
CA GLY A 77 -7.89 6.16 7.16
C GLY A 77 -6.41 5.82 7.07
N ILE A 78 -6.16 4.77 6.29
CA ILE A 78 -4.81 4.27 6.08
C ILE A 78 -4.60 3.80 4.63
N VAL A 79 -3.38 4.00 4.15
CA VAL A 79 -2.87 3.39 2.91
C VAL A 79 -1.72 2.46 3.28
N THR A 80 -1.86 1.16 3.00
CA THR A 80 -0.84 0.16 3.34
C THR A 80 0.11 -0.07 2.17
N CYS A 81 1.14 0.81 2.03
CA CYS A 81 2.12 0.73 0.95
C CYS A 81 3.38 -0.08 1.31
N ALA A 82 3.61 -0.38 2.59
CA ALA A 82 4.76 -1.18 3.00
C ALA A 82 4.74 -2.56 2.33
N GLY A 83 5.87 -2.96 1.77
CA GLY A 83 5.99 -4.25 1.11
C GLY A 83 7.41 -4.51 0.64
N ILE A 84 7.73 -5.79 0.45
CA ILE A 84 9.01 -6.27 -0.06
C ILE A 84 8.79 -7.27 -1.19
N GLU A 85 9.79 -7.42 -2.05
CA GLU A 85 9.85 -8.45 -3.07
C GLU A 85 11.18 -9.20 -2.94
N ILE A 86 11.10 -10.52 -2.82
CA ILE A 86 12.24 -11.43 -2.88
C ILE A 86 11.95 -12.39 -4.02
N LEU A 87 12.89 -12.53 -4.95
CA LEU A 87 12.74 -13.35 -6.15
C LEU A 87 13.69 -14.55 -6.09
N GLY A 88 13.21 -15.73 -6.46
CA GLY A 88 13.96 -16.96 -6.55
C GLY A 88 13.15 -18.09 -7.20
N PRO A 89 13.80 -19.17 -7.70
CA PRO A 89 13.10 -20.37 -8.16
C PRO A 89 12.21 -20.94 -7.04
N GLY A 90 11.03 -21.44 -7.39
CA GLY A 90 10.05 -21.89 -6.38
C GLY A 90 10.54 -23.09 -5.57
N GLU A 91 11.31 -23.99 -6.20
CA GLU A 91 11.88 -25.19 -5.58
C GLU A 91 13.07 -24.90 -4.65
N ASP A 92 13.78 -23.78 -4.86
CA ASP A 92 14.97 -23.38 -4.10
C ASP A 92 14.70 -22.14 -3.23
N PHE A 93 13.41 -21.74 -3.06
CA PHE A 93 13.06 -20.54 -2.32
C PHE A 93 13.12 -20.83 -0.82
N GLU A 94 13.95 -20.07 -0.09
CA GLU A 94 14.14 -20.26 1.35
C GLU A 94 12.85 -19.98 2.14
N GLU A 95 12.51 -20.89 3.07
CA GLU A 95 11.32 -20.76 3.93
C GLU A 95 11.29 -19.43 4.69
N ALA A 96 12.44 -19.00 5.23
CA ALA A 96 12.57 -17.74 5.96
C ALA A 96 12.27 -16.51 5.07
N ASP A 97 12.63 -16.54 3.79
CA ASP A 97 12.31 -15.48 2.84
C ASP A 97 10.83 -15.50 2.46
N PHE A 98 10.23 -16.70 2.34
CA PHE A 98 8.80 -16.85 2.14
C PHE A 98 8.02 -16.23 3.31
N ASP A 99 8.35 -16.62 4.53
CA ASP A 99 7.72 -16.12 5.74
C ASP A 99 7.86 -14.59 5.85
N ARG A 100 9.04 -14.07 5.58
CA ARG A 100 9.30 -12.63 5.60
C ARG A 100 8.43 -11.86 4.61
N VAL A 101 8.25 -12.38 3.39
CA VAL A 101 7.38 -11.75 2.39
C VAL A 101 5.92 -11.78 2.84
N ILE A 102 5.46 -12.91 3.38
CA ILE A 102 4.09 -13.06 3.90
C ILE A 102 3.87 -12.15 5.12
N ASP A 103 4.81 -12.14 6.06
CA ASP A 103 4.71 -11.32 7.27
C ASP A 103 4.61 -9.83 6.97
N VAL A 104 5.44 -9.32 6.05
CA VAL A 104 5.41 -7.90 5.68
C VAL A 104 4.20 -7.58 4.79
N ASN A 105 4.04 -8.30 3.68
CA ASN A 105 3.10 -7.89 2.63
C ASN A 105 1.64 -8.20 2.96
N LEU A 106 1.37 -9.37 3.56
CA LEU A 106 0.01 -9.82 3.82
C LEU A 106 -0.40 -9.59 5.27
N LYS A 107 0.32 -10.19 6.20
CA LYS A 107 0.03 -10.03 7.63
C LYS A 107 0.20 -8.58 8.08
N GLY A 108 1.26 -7.89 7.64
CA GLY A 108 1.50 -6.48 7.96
C GLY A 108 0.42 -5.56 7.41
N THR A 109 -0.05 -5.80 6.17
CA THR A 109 -1.20 -5.09 5.60
C THR A 109 -2.44 -5.25 6.48
N TRP A 110 -2.73 -6.49 6.93
CA TRP A 110 -3.85 -6.76 7.81
C TRP A 110 -3.69 -6.11 9.19
N LEU A 111 -2.51 -6.22 9.82
CA LEU A 111 -2.25 -5.64 11.14
C LEU A 111 -2.45 -4.12 11.15
N CYS A 112 -1.90 -3.42 10.17
CA CYS A 112 -2.06 -1.97 10.01
C CYS A 112 -3.53 -1.57 9.79
N ALA A 113 -4.21 -2.25 8.85
CA ALA A 113 -5.62 -1.99 8.57
C ALA A 113 -6.51 -2.26 9.79
N ARG A 114 -6.25 -3.36 10.51
CA ARG A 114 -6.95 -3.74 11.74
C ARG A 114 -6.77 -2.69 12.84
N ALA A 115 -5.56 -2.18 13.05
CA ALA A 115 -5.28 -1.18 14.08
C ALA A 115 -6.09 0.10 13.83
N VAL A 116 -6.12 0.58 12.58
CA VAL A 116 -6.94 1.75 12.19
C VAL A 116 -8.43 1.46 12.31
N ALA A 117 -8.91 0.30 11.82
CA ALA A 117 -10.33 -0.05 11.89
C ALA A 117 -10.81 -0.16 13.35
N ARG A 118 -10.03 -0.75 14.25
CA ARG A 118 -10.34 -0.77 15.69
C ARG A 118 -10.50 0.62 16.28
N ASN A 119 -9.59 1.55 15.94
CA ASN A 119 -9.66 2.93 16.39
C ASN A 119 -10.93 3.63 15.87
N LEU A 120 -11.23 3.49 14.57
CA LEU A 120 -12.44 4.07 13.96
C LEU A 120 -13.72 3.54 14.60
N ILE A 121 -13.83 2.21 14.76
CA ILE A 121 -14.99 1.55 15.35
C ILE A 121 -15.18 1.98 16.80
N ALA A 122 -14.12 2.00 17.60
CA ALA A 122 -14.18 2.42 19.00
C ALA A 122 -14.58 3.89 19.15
N ALA A 123 -14.20 4.75 18.20
CA ALA A 123 -14.56 6.15 18.16
C ALA A 123 -15.92 6.43 17.48
N GLY A 124 -16.61 5.41 16.96
CA GLY A 124 -17.87 5.59 16.22
C GLY A 124 -17.69 6.41 14.92
N ARG A 125 -16.50 6.36 14.29
CA ARG A 125 -16.14 7.16 13.11
C ARG A 125 -16.17 6.32 11.84
N HIS A 126 -16.50 6.95 10.73
CA HIS A 126 -16.33 6.39 9.41
C HIS A 126 -14.87 6.52 8.95
N GLY A 127 -14.46 5.74 7.96
CA GLY A 127 -13.09 5.83 7.45
C GLY A 127 -12.84 5.07 6.16
N THR A 128 -11.58 5.11 5.73
CA THR A 128 -11.17 4.50 4.46
C THR A 128 -9.84 3.76 4.60
N VAL A 129 -9.80 2.56 4.08
CA VAL A 129 -8.59 1.73 3.96
C VAL A 129 -8.30 1.49 2.48
N VAL A 130 -7.08 1.83 2.04
CA VAL A 130 -6.60 1.49 0.70
C VAL A 130 -5.40 0.57 0.85
N MET A 131 -5.51 -0.64 0.30
CA MET A 131 -4.45 -1.65 0.33
C MET A 131 -3.71 -1.69 -1.01
N ILE A 132 -2.40 -1.87 -0.98
CA ILE A 132 -1.60 -2.00 -2.20
C ILE A 132 -1.41 -3.47 -2.53
N GLY A 133 -2.18 -3.92 -3.52
CA GLY A 133 -2.00 -5.19 -4.21
C GLY A 133 -0.90 -5.13 -5.27
N SER A 134 -1.14 -5.76 -6.39
CA SER A 134 -0.29 -5.79 -7.60
C SER A 134 -1.09 -6.41 -8.74
N ILE A 135 -0.68 -6.25 -9.99
CA ILE A 135 -1.16 -7.15 -11.07
C ILE A 135 -0.92 -8.61 -10.68
N ASN A 136 0.14 -8.89 -9.92
CA ASN A 136 0.43 -10.23 -9.38
C ASN A 136 -0.56 -10.71 -8.30
N SER A 137 -1.57 -9.92 -7.95
CA SER A 137 -2.75 -10.39 -7.21
C SER A 137 -3.66 -11.28 -8.07
N MET A 138 -3.54 -11.22 -9.40
CA MET A 138 -4.41 -11.90 -10.35
C MET A 138 -3.65 -12.80 -11.34
N VAL A 139 -2.36 -12.52 -11.58
CA VAL A 139 -1.54 -13.28 -12.52
C VAL A 139 -0.22 -13.70 -11.90
N GLY A 140 0.28 -14.86 -12.30
CA GLY A 140 1.57 -15.37 -11.84
C GLY A 140 2.75 -14.60 -12.45
N ASN A 141 3.86 -14.59 -11.71
CA ASN A 141 5.14 -14.05 -12.18
C ASN A 141 6.24 -15.06 -11.83
N PRO A 142 6.98 -15.61 -12.83
CA PRO A 142 8.04 -16.57 -12.57
C PRO A 142 9.07 -16.06 -11.56
N GLY A 143 9.41 -16.90 -10.60
CA GLY A 143 10.34 -16.57 -9.52
C GLY A 143 9.79 -15.68 -8.42
N ALA A 144 8.48 -15.36 -8.41
CA ALA A 144 7.86 -14.48 -7.43
C ALA A 144 6.76 -15.20 -6.60
N ALA A 145 6.96 -16.47 -6.26
CA ALA A 145 5.92 -17.29 -5.62
C ALA A 145 5.37 -16.66 -4.33
N ALA A 146 6.24 -16.31 -3.37
CA ALA A 146 5.84 -15.69 -2.11
C ALA A 146 5.18 -14.32 -2.33
N TYR A 147 5.72 -13.51 -3.27
CA TYR A 147 5.16 -12.20 -3.59
C TYR A 147 3.75 -12.33 -4.19
N CYS A 148 3.56 -13.19 -5.20
CA CYS A 148 2.25 -13.45 -5.82
C CYS A 148 1.24 -13.97 -4.78
N ALA A 149 1.65 -14.93 -3.93
CA ALA A 149 0.81 -15.43 -2.85
C ALA A 149 0.39 -14.31 -1.89
N SER A 150 1.34 -13.46 -1.47
CA SER A 150 1.06 -12.32 -0.59
C SER A 150 0.08 -11.33 -1.21
N LYS A 151 0.27 -10.97 -2.49
CA LYS A 151 -0.57 -9.99 -3.18
C LYS A 151 -1.94 -10.54 -3.57
N GLY A 152 -2.04 -11.83 -3.91
CA GLY A 152 -3.31 -12.54 -4.02
C GLY A 152 -4.08 -12.56 -2.69
N GLY A 153 -3.37 -12.83 -1.59
CA GLY A 153 -3.91 -12.74 -0.25
C GLY A 153 -4.44 -11.34 0.11
N VAL A 154 -3.68 -10.28 -0.21
CA VAL A 154 -4.11 -8.89 0.00
C VAL A 154 -5.40 -8.56 -0.77
N LEU A 155 -5.55 -9.05 -2.01
CA LEU A 155 -6.78 -8.87 -2.77
C LEU A 155 -7.99 -9.49 -2.08
N MET A 156 -7.89 -10.74 -1.65
CA MET A 156 -9.00 -11.42 -0.97
C MET A 156 -9.26 -10.85 0.43
N LEU A 157 -8.20 -10.48 1.15
CA LEU A 157 -8.30 -9.78 2.43
C LEU A 157 -9.09 -8.47 2.28
N GLY A 158 -8.75 -7.65 1.28
CA GLY A 158 -9.43 -6.39 1.02
C GLY A 158 -10.91 -6.56 0.73
N LYS A 159 -11.30 -7.58 -0.06
CA LYS A 159 -12.71 -7.91 -0.33
C LYS A 159 -13.45 -8.35 0.94
N THR A 160 -12.85 -9.22 1.75
CA THR A 160 -13.46 -9.71 2.99
C THR A 160 -13.65 -8.59 4.00
N LEU A 161 -12.60 -7.79 4.25
CA LEU A 161 -12.68 -6.68 5.19
C LEU A 161 -13.62 -5.57 4.73
N ALA A 162 -13.82 -5.39 3.42
CA ALA A 162 -14.84 -4.50 2.90
C ALA A 162 -16.25 -4.92 3.33
N LEU A 163 -16.54 -6.23 3.30
CA LEU A 163 -17.83 -6.76 3.77
C LEU A 163 -17.99 -6.65 5.29
N ASP A 164 -16.93 -6.97 6.04
CA ASP A 164 -16.95 -6.95 7.50
C ASP A 164 -17.13 -5.54 8.07
N TRP A 165 -16.53 -4.52 7.41
CA TRP A 165 -16.44 -3.17 7.96
C TRP A 165 -17.39 -2.17 7.29
N ALA A 166 -18.02 -2.49 6.16
CA ALA A 166 -19.01 -1.62 5.54
C ALA A 166 -20.18 -1.26 6.48
N PRO A 167 -20.74 -2.18 7.31
CA PRO A 167 -21.78 -1.83 8.29
C PRO A 167 -21.30 -0.85 9.38
N ARG A 168 -19.99 -0.65 9.50
CA ARG A 168 -19.35 0.31 10.43
C ARG A 168 -18.94 1.61 9.73
N GLY A 169 -19.33 1.80 8.45
CA GLY A 169 -18.98 2.98 7.68
C GLY A 169 -17.51 3.06 7.24
N ILE A 170 -16.79 1.92 7.19
CA ILE A 170 -15.41 1.87 6.74
C ILE A 170 -15.37 1.23 5.35
N ARG A 171 -14.83 1.96 4.38
CA ARG A 171 -14.60 1.47 3.01
C ARG A 171 -13.21 0.85 2.91
N VAL A 172 -13.11 -0.26 2.18
CA VAL A 172 -11.82 -0.94 1.92
C VAL A 172 -11.70 -1.21 0.43
N ASN A 173 -10.63 -0.72 -0.20
CA ASN A 173 -10.35 -0.97 -1.62
C ASN A 173 -8.89 -1.38 -1.82
N VAL A 174 -8.62 -2.08 -2.91
CA VAL A 174 -7.29 -2.55 -3.26
C VAL A 174 -6.86 -1.91 -4.58
N VAL A 175 -5.72 -1.23 -4.59
CA VAL A 175 -5.07 -0.75 -5.81
C VAL A 175 -4.10 -1.81 -6.30
N GLY A 176 -4.14 -2.13 -7.58
CA GLY A 176 -3.27 -3.11 -8.24
C GLY A 176 -2.29 -2.45 -9.21
N PRO A 177 -1.13 -1.96 -8.75
CA PRO A 177 -0.13 -1.39 -9.65
C PRO A 177 0.42 -2.44 -10.63
N GLY A 178 0.74 -1.97 -11.85
CA GLY A 178 1.63 -2.67 -12.77
C GLY A 178 3.11 -2.42 -12.43
N VAL A 179 3.92 -2.27 -13.48
CA VAL A 179 5.33 -1.88 -13.30
C VAL A 179 5.40 -0.39 -12.99
N VAL A 180 6.00 -0.04 -11.84
CA VAL A 180 6.14 1.33 -11.35
C VAL A 180 7.63 1.63 -11.17
N ASP A 181 8.08 2.81 -11.55
CA ASP A 181 9.48 3.24 -11.36
C ASP A 181 9.73 3.62 -9.89
N THR A 182 10.24 2.67 -9.13
CA THR A 182 10.46 2.76 -7.69
C THR A 182 11.78 2.09 -7.30
N PRO A 183 12.32 2.32 -6.11
CA PRO A 183 13.49 1.58 -5.63
C PRO A 183 13.30 0.05 -5.66
N MET A 184 12.08 -0.47 -5.44
CA MET A 184 11.79 -1.90 -5.50
C MET A 184 12.01 -2.47 -6.90
N SER A 185 11.56 -1.80 -7.95
CA SER A 185 11.66 -2.24 -9.34
C SER A 185 12.97 -1.84 -10.02
N ALA A 186 13.74 -0.90 -9.44
CA ALA A 186 14.92 -0.30 -10.06
C ALA A 186 15.93 -1.33 -10.57
N ARG A 187 16.21 -2.38 -9.75
CA ARG A 187 17.13 -3.45 -10.14
C ARG A 187 16.65 -4.22 -11.39
N SER A 188 15.36 -4.49 -11.50
CA SER A 188 14.77 -5.19 -12.64
C SER A 188 14.69 -4.30 -13.87
N LEU A 189 14.37 -3.01 -13.70
CA LEU A 189 14.31 -2.02 -14.78
C LEU A 189 15.68 -1.65 -15.34
N ALA A 190 16.74 -1.79 -14.55
CA ALA A 190 18.12 -1.55 -15.00
C ALA A 190 18.66 -2.63 -15.95
N ILE A 191 18.03 -3.81 -16.02
CA ILE A 191 18.41 -4.90 -16.90
C ILE A 191 17.60 -4.79 -18.21
N PRO A 192 18.23 -4.49 -19.38
CA PRO A 192 17.51 -4.20 -20.62
C PRO A 192 16.52 -5.30 -21.04
N GLU A 193 16.91 -6.55 -20.93
CA GLU A 193 16.07 -7.70 -21.33
C GLU A 193 14.85 -7.86 -20.40
N ARG A 194 15.02 -7.62 -19.11
CA ARG A 194 13.91 -7.64 -18.15
C ARG A 194 12.98 -6.48 -18.39
N ARG A 195 13.53 -5.27 -18.57
CA ARG A 195 12.74 -4.08 -18.90
C ARG A 195 11.94 -4.29 -20.19
N ALA A 196 12.56 -4.77 -21.26
CA ALA A 196 11.88 -5.05 -22.52
C ALA A 196 10.70 -6.00 -22.31
N ARG A 197 10.92 -7.13 -21.63
CA ARG A 197 9.86 -8.11 -21.32
C ARG A 197 8.71 -7.51 -20.51
N MET A 198 9.00 -6.65 -19.52
CA MET A 198 7.99 -5.95 -18.74
C MET A 198 7.19 -4.99 -19.62
N MET A 199 7.86 -4.23 -20.48
CA MET A 199 7.22 -3.27 -21.37
C MET A 199 6.41 -3.94 -22.47
N ASP A 200 6.82 -5.10 -22.94
CA ASP A 200 6.06 -5.89 -23.92
C ASP A 200 4.71 -6.38 -23.38
N ARG A 201 4.62 -6.59 -22.07
CA ARG A 201 3.38 -6.94 -21.39
C ARG A 201 2.58 -5.74 -20.90
N THR A 202 3.08 -4.52 -21.10
CA THR A 202 2.41 -3.28 -20.69
C THR A 202 2.00 -2.51 -21.94
N PRO A 203 0.71 -2.45 -22.31
CA PRO A 203 0.25 -1.74 -23.51
C PRO A 203 0.72 -0.30 -23.63
N LEU A 204 0.81 0.45 -22.53
CA LEU A 204 1.36 1.82 -22.52
C LEU A 204 2.89 1.89 -22.69
N ARG A 205 3.60 0.74 -22.79
CA ARG A 205 5.02 0.62 -23.13
C ARG A 205 6.00 1.41 -22.25
N ARG A 206 5.60 1.78 -21.05
CA ARG A 206 6.45 2.45 -20.07
C ARG A 206 6.07 2.01 -18.65
N PRO A 207 6.97 2.13 -17.66
CA PRO A 207 6.59 2.05 -16.27
C PRO A 207 5.72 3.25 -15.89
N ALA A 208 4.85 3.08 -14.92
CA ALA A 208 4.16 4.19 -14.29
C ALA A 208 5.12 4.98 -13.39
N SER A 209 4.88 6.27 -13.22
CA SER A 209 5.47 7.02 -12.11
C SER A 209 4.75 6.68 -10.80
N PRO A 210 5.40 6.80 -9.63
CA PRO A 210 4.72 6.68 -8.34
C PRO A 210 3.53 7.62 -8.19
N ASP A 211 3.59 8.81 -8.78
CA ASP A 211 2.52 9.80 -8.70
C ASP A 211 1.26 9.38 -9.48
N GLU A 212 1.39 8.61 -10.55
CA GLU A 212 0.23 8.05 -11.27
C GLU A 212 -0.55 7.05 -10.40
N ILE A 213 0.15 6.28 -9.57
CA ILE A 213 -0.49 5.39 -8.59
C ILE A 213 -1.09 6.20 -7.44
N ALA A 214 -0.34 7.18 -6.93
CA ALA A 214 -0.75 8.01 -5.81
C ALA A 214 -2.03 8.82 -6.11
N SER A 215 -2.23 9.26 -7.35
CA SER A 215 -3.43 9.97 -7.78
C SER A 215 -4.70 9.12 -7.61
N VAL A 216 -4.64 7.84 -7.99
CA VAL A 216 -5.75 6.90 -7.81
C VAL A 216 -5.97 6.58 -6.33
N ILE A 217 -4.90 6.44 -5.55
CA ILE A 217 -5.00 6.25 -4.10
C ILE A 217 -5.67 7.46 -3.46
N ALA A 218 -5.27 8.68 -3.82
CA ALA A 218 -5.87 9.91 -3.30
C ALA A 218 -7.37 10.02 -3.64
N PHE A 219 -7.78 9.60 -4.85
CA PHE A 219 -9.20 9.47 -5.21
C PHE A 219 -9.92 8.48 -4.30
N LEU A 220 -9.37 7.28 -4.08
CA LEU A 220 -9.98 6.26 -3.23
C LEU A 220 -10.05 6.68 -1.74
N MET A 221 -9.14 7.54 -1.29
CA MET A 221 -9.12 8.13 0.05
C MET A 221 -10.07 9.32 0.19
N SER A 222 -10.78 9.73 -0.85
CA SER A 222 -11.69 10.88 -0.86
C SER A 222 -13.17 10.48 -0.90
N ASP A 223 -14.06 11.45 -0.67
CA ASP A 223 -15.51 11.28 -0.80
C ASP A 223 -15.97 11.07 -2.26
N ALA A 224 -15.14 11.42 -3.25
CA ALA A 224 -15.42 11.13 -4.65
C ALA A 224 -15.56 9.62 -4.94
N SER A 225 -15.02 8.77 -4.04
CA SER A 225 -15.17 7.31 -4.09
C SER A 225 -16.12 6.75 -3.00
N SER A 226 -17.03 7.56 -2.48
CA SER A 226 -17.90 7.21 -1.33
C SER A 226 -18.75 5.95 -1.54
N TYR A 227 -19.04 5.56 -2.79
CA TYR A 227 -19.79 4.34 -3.12
C TYR A 227 -18.89 3.16 -3.54
N MET A 228 -17.55 3.28 -3.33
CA MET A 228 -16.58 2.23 -3.66
C MET A 228 -16.09 1.54 -2.41
N THR A 229 -16.40 0.24 -2.29
CA THR A 229 -15.82 -0.66 -1.29
C THR A 229 -15.69 -2.06 -1.87
N GLY A 230 -14.66 -2.82 -1.50
CA GLY A 230 -14.36 -4.16 -2.03
C GLY A 230 -13.82 -4.16 -3.46
N ALA A 231 -13.55 -2.99 -4.05
CA ALA A 231 -13.06 -2.89 -5.40
C ALA A 231 -11.56 -3.23 -5.48
N TYR A 232 -11.19 -3.92 -6.57
CA TYR A 232 -9.82 -3.99 -7.04
C TYR A 232 -9.67 -3.03 -8.23
N VAL A 233 -8.76 -2.08 -8.11
CA VAL A 233 -8.54 -1.04 -9.11
C VAL A 233 -7.15 -1.21 -9.72
N PRO A 234 -7.02 -1.83 -10.91
CA PRO A 234 -5.74 -1.94 -11.58
C PRO A 234 -5.27 -0.57 -12.08
N VAL A 235 -4.00 -0.26 -11.85
CA VAL A 235 -3.29 0.92 -12.36
C VAL A 235 -2.00 0.42 -12.99
N ASP A 236 -2.12 -0.18 -14.17
CA ASP A 236 -1.14 -1.13 -14.69
C ASP A 236 -0.75 -0.89 -16.16
N GLY A 237 -1.17 0.23 -16.73
CA GLY A 237 -0.91 0.54 -18.13
C GLY A 237 -1.56 -0.44 -19.12
N GLY A 238 -2.61 -1.15 -18.70
CA GLY A 238 -3.36 -2.13 -19.49
C GLY A 238 -2.80 -3.55 -19.42
N ALA A 239 -1.84 -3.84 -18.54
CA ALA A 239 -1.19 -5.14 -18.47
C ALA A 239 -2.22 -6.27 -18.25
N LEU A 240 -3.15 -6.16 -17.32
CA LEU A 240 -4.17 -7.17 -17.08
C LEU A 240 -5.22 -7.31 -18.20
N ALA A 241 -5.43 -6.29 -19.01
CA ALA A 241 -6.34 -6.37 -20.15
C ALA A 241 -5.75 -7.14 -21.35
N ALA A 242 -4.43 -7.31 -21.35
CA ALA A 242 -3.68 -7.97 -22.43
C ALA A 242 -3.28 -9.43 -22.11
N TRP A 243 -3.75 -10.00 -20.99
CA TRP A 243 -3.51 -11.39 -20.58
C TRP A 243 -4.63 -12.33 -21.04
#